data_220531d69f02bdeef033929580009989
#
_entry.id   220531d69f02bdeef033929580009989
#
_cell.length_a   1.000
_cell.length_b   1.000
_cell.length_c   1.000
_cell.angle_alpha   90.00
_cell.angle_beta   90.00
_cell.angle_gamma   90.00
#
_symmetry.space_group_name_H-M   'P 1'
#
loop_
_entity.id
_entity.type
_entity.pdbx_description
1 polymer ?
#
loop_
_entity_poly.entity_id
_entity_poly.type
_entity_poly.pdbx_seq_one_letter_code
_entity_poly.pdbx_strand_id
1 'polypeptide(L)'
;MFEPVIAPSGTLLGLLQRGRGDGTLHALAAPRSEALAALNQCVLRDPRQDWQVENRSLYYARLYLDLDGPLGEIEAHLFGADDLFDEEDHRTGLALSVLGHLASYGRDDALMLLRRYAASGANWAWALDELALRDDDAGLRSLAAPVLARFPATPEGEARLAAAVRDAYEPRPWALWEESPLYAERLRAARQQGSFDRWQRQMTPSGPRPGWGVQAVFDWAADGLRRGTPLHVPAARCLAAVAAPEDRPAILAAAAGACGEAARATALHHLVLAEPENPAVLDLVEAAGDEPAVAAYERMCGPAALDRARLWVHRPDALGAAAAALLAARGGADDAGLVLGALRNTVRGAGPDSVRLFALVDGAGRLSIGCAAPVLRHVYRETASSHLRGRAARALAATDPTFAAGFAVECLWDCEETTREVAARHAETADARVAPRLRRLAADPAEEEDVQSAVRSRITPESAV
;
A
#
# COMPACT_ATOMS: atom_id res chain seq x y z
N MET A 1 -0.89 14.91 21.94
CA MET A 1 0.07 14.36 20.97
C MET A 1 -0.13 15.17 19.69
N PHE A 2 0.86 15.95 19.24
CA PHE A 2 0.75 16.68 17.99
C PHE A 2 0.84 15.65 16.86
N GLU A 3 -0.23 15.48 16.08
CA GLU A 3 -0.12 14.76 14.81
C GLU A 3 0.86 15.54 13.93
N PRO A 4 1.94 14.92 13.46
CA PRO A 4 2.89 15.60 12.59
C PRO A 4 2.18 15.95 11.27
N VAL A 5 2.08 17.25 11.01
CA VAL A 5 1.38 17.77 9.82
C VAL A 5 2.36 17.77 8.65
N ILE A 6 1.95 17.21 7.52
CA ILE A 6 2.68 17.31 6.24
C ILE A 6 2.77 18.80 5.86
N ALA A 7 3.95 19.25 5.45
CA ALA A 7 4.17 20.63 5.04
C ALA A 7 3.28 21.03 3.84
N PRO A 8 2.94 22.34 3.68
CA PRO A 8 2.12 22.79 2.56
C PRO A 8 2.68 22.38 1.20
N SER A 9 1.81 21.95 0.30
CA SER A 9 2.16 21.44 -1.05
C SER A 9 2.92 22.45 -1.93
N GLY A 10 2.87 23.74 -1.60
CA GLY A 10 3.63 24.80 -2.29
C GLY A 10 5.05 25.00 -1.80
N THR A 11 5.52 24.25 -0.78
CA THR A 11 6.89 24.35 -0.25
C THR A 11 7.75 23.18 -0.73
N LEU A 12 9.08 23.39 -0.84
CA LEU A 12 9.99 22.30 -1.22
C LEU A 12 9.84 21.09 -0.30
N LEU A 13 9.80 21.30 1.02
CA LEU A 13 9.59 20.24 1.99
C LEU A 13 8.27 19.49 1.75
N GLY A 14 7.17 20.22 1.54
CA GLY A 14 5.86 19.60 1.32
C GLY A 14 5.76 18.83 0.01
N LEU A 15 6.47 19.25 -1.04
CA LEU A 15 6.58 18.53 -2.31
C LEU A 15 7.37 17.23 -2.11
N LEU A 16 8.53 17.29 -1.43
CA LEU A 16 9.36 16.13 -1.15
C LEU A 16 8.68 15.12 -0.21
N GLN A 17 7.99 15.58 0.83
CA GLN A 17 7.22 14.72 1.72
C GLN A 17 6.13 13.95 0.98
N ARG A 18 5.54 14.53 -0.06
CA ARG A 18 4.57 13.83 -0.92
C ARG A 18 5.22 12.93 -1.96
N GLY A 19 6.54 12.98 -2.13
CA GLY A 19 7.25 12.22 -3.17
C GLY A 19 6.93 12.68 -4.60
N ARG A 20 6.55 13.97 -4.78
CA ARG A 20 6.16 14.50 -6.07
C ARG A 20 7.34 14.75 -6.99
N GLY A 21 7.16 14.53 -8.29
CA GLY A 21 8.20 14.72 -9.29
C GLY A 21 8.67 16.18 -9.44
N ASP A 22 7.75 17.16 -9.31
CA ASP A 22 8.12 18.57 -9.27
C ASP A 22 8.93 18.95 -8.02
N GLY A 23 8.78 18.20 -6.91
CA GLY A 23 9.64 18.30 -5.73
C GLY A 23 11.10 17.98 -6.05
N THR A 24 11.35 16.90 -6.81
CA THR A 24 12.71 16.58 -7.28
C THR A 24 13.26 17.70 -8.17
N LEU A 25 12.48 18.16 -9.15
CA LEU A 25 12.91 19.22 -10.06
C LEU A 25 13.21 20.53 -9.31
N HIS A 26 12.40 20.85 -8.29
CA HIS A 26 12.61 22.01 -7.44
C HIS A 26 13.87 21.85 -6.57
N ALA A 27 14.09 20.69 -5.95
CA ALA A 27 15.28 20.40 -5.15
C ALA A 27 16.58 20.54 -5.99
N LEU A 28 16.56 20.05 -7.23
CA LEU A 28 17.73 20.16 -8.14
C LEU A 28 17.99 21.59 -8.60
N ALA A 29 16.98 22.46 -8.59
CA ALA A 29 17.11 23.89 -8.94
C ALA A 29 17.40 24.78 -7.74
N ALA A 30 17.15 24.33 -6.50
CA ALA A 30 17.39 25.08 -5.27
C ALA A 30 18.86 25.09 -4.86
N PRO A 31 19.29 25.98 -3.94
CA PRO A 31 20.58 25.87 -3.29
C PRO A 31 20.76 24.49 -2.66
N ARG A 32 21.92 23.84 -2.92
CA ARG A 32 22.18 22.45 -2.47
C ARG A 32 21.97 22.25 -0.97
N SER A 33 22.36 23.22 -0.14
CA SER A 33 22.18 23.15 1.33
C SER A 33 20.70 23.13 1.73
N GLU A 34 19.85 23.90 1.04
CA GLU A 34 18.40 23.93 1.29
C GLU A 34 17.75 22.63 0.85
N ALA A 35 18.13 22.13 -0.34
CA ALA A 35 17.62 20.86 -0.85
C ALA A 35 17.97 19.68 0.07
N LEU A 36 19.24 19.61 0.56
CA LEU A 36 19.69 18.58 1.49
C LEU A 36 19.00 18.70 2.86
N ALA A 37 18.79 19.90 3.37
CA ALA A 37 18.07 20.10 4.63
C ALA A 37 16.62 19.59 4.54
N ALA A 38 15.93 19.89 3.44
CA ALA A 38 14.57 19.39 3.20
C ALA A 38 14.55 17.86 3.01
N LEU A 39 15.52 17.30 2.28
CA LEU A 39 15.65 15.86 2.08
C LEU A 39 15.92 15.11 3.39
N ASN A 40 16.88 15.57 4.20
CA ASN A 40 17.16 15.01 5.51
C ASN A 40 15.93 15.06 6.42
N GLN A 41 15.18 16.14 6.41
CA GLN A 41 13.94 16.25 7.18
C GLN A 41 12.90 15.22 6.73
N CYS A 42 12.78 14.93 5.42
CA CYS A 42 11.88 13.90 4.91
C CYS A 42 12.29 12.50 5.36
N VAL A 43 13.59 12.19 5.37
CA VAL A 43 14.08 10.83 5.67
C VAL A 43 14.13 10.55 7.17
N LEU A 44 14.52 11.56 7.97
CA LEU A 44 14.77 11.38 9.41
C LEU A 44 13.56 11.73 10.28
N ARG A 45 12.59 12.47 9.76
CA ARG A 45 11.42 12.96 10.50
C ARG A 45 10.17 12.96 9.62
N ASP A 46 9.93 11.83 8.94
CA ASP A 46 8.71 11.69 8.13
C ASP A 46 7.48 11.81 9.04
N PRO A 47 6.57 12.77 8.77
CA PRO A 47 5.32 12.87 9.52
C PRO A 47 4.36 11.73 9.25
N ARG A 48 4.55 10.98 8.16
CA ARG A 48 3.72 9.85 7.80
C ARG A 48 4.39 8.56 8.24
N GLN A 49 3.68 7.72 8.92
CA GLN A 49 4.17 6.41 9.37
C GLN A 49 3.80 5.28 8.37
N ASP A 50 3.61 5.64 7.09
CA ASP A 50 3.19 4.74 6.01
C ASP A 50 4.28 4.47 4.96
N TRP A 51 5.53 4.77 5.27
CA TRP A 51 6.67 4.66 4.35
C TRP A 51 6.89 3.24 3.79
N GLN A 52 6.40 2.21 4.49
CA GLN A 52 6.41 0.82 4.01
C GLN A 52 5.39 0.58 2.88
N VAL A 53 4.33 1.37 2.83
CA VAL A 53 3.25 1.25 1.84
C VAL A 53 3.60 1.99 0.55
N GLU A 54 4.32 3.10 0.67
CA GLU A 54 4.73 3.95 -0.46
C GLU A 54 6.24 3.87 -0.70
N ASN A 55 6.69 3.62 -1.93
CA ASN A 55 8.11 3.46 -2.28
C ASN A 55 8.88 4.81 -2.31
N ARG A 56 8.82 5.57 -1.20
CA ARG A 56 9.51 6.85 -1.06
C ARG A 56 11.01 6.70 -0.80
N SER A 57 11.44 5.58 -0.27
CA SER A 57 12.86 5.32 0.00
C SER A 57 13.72 5.36 -1.26
N LEU A 58 13.25 4.77 -2.36
CA LEU A 58 13.92 4.84 -3.66
C LEU A 58 13.96 6.27 -4.21
N TYR A 59 12.87 7.02 -4.07
CA TYR A 59 12.77 8.42 -4.47
C TYR A 59 13.81 9.29 -3.74
N TYR A 60 13.93 9.15 -2.42
CA TYR A 60 14.92 9.88 -1.63
C TYR A 60 16.35 9.42 -1.92
N ALA A 61 16.59 8.14 -2.12
CA ALA A 61 17.91 7.63 -2.49
C ALA A 61 18.39 8.22 -3.82
N ARG A 62 17.53 8.28 -4.84
CA ARG A 62 17.84 8.93 -6.12
C ARG A 62 18.18 10.41 -5.94
N LEU A 63 17.46 11.11 -5.06
CA LEU A 63 17.72 12.51 -4.78
C LEU A 63 19.04 12.72 -4.00
N TYR A 64 19.39 11.82 -3.07
CA TYR A 64 20.72 11.81 -2.44
C TYR A 64 21.83 11.66 -3.47
N LEU A 65 21.66 10.79 -4.47
CA LEU A 65 22.65 10.62 -5.55
C LEU A 65 22.74 11.87 -6.42
N ASP A 66 21.61 12.42 -6.84
CA ASP A 66 21.58 13.60 -7.72
C ASP A 66 22.14 14.85 -7.02
N LEU A 67 22.02 14.95 -5.68
CA LEU A 67 22.56 16.04 -4.87
C LEU A 67 23.97 15.74 -4.31
N ASP A 68 24.56 14.58 -4.57
CA ASP A 68 25.77 14.09 -3.92
C ASP A 68 25.70 14.27 -2.39
N GLY A 69 24.61 13.79 -1.80
CA GLY A 69 24.26 14.03 -0.39
C GLY A 69 25.15 13.23 0.58
N PRO A 70 25.74 13.88 1.60
CA PRO A 70 26.50 13.19 2.64
C PRO A 70 25.54 12.41 3.57
N LEU A 71 26.01 11.27 4.12
CA LEU A 71 25.20 10.41 4.99
C LEU A 71 25.37 10.71 6.49
N GLY A 72 26.12 11.74 6.87
CA GLY A 72 26.45 12.03 8.27
C GLY A 72 25.22 12.28 9.15
N GLU A 73 24.16 12.91 8.63
CA GLU A 73 22.93 13.13 9.40
C GLU A 73 22.12 11.83 9.56
N ILE A 74 22.12 10.97 8.54
CA ILE A 74 21.53 9.62 8.63
C ILE A 74 22.29 8.80 9.68
N GLU A 75 23.62 8.84 9.64
CA GLU A 75 24.47 8.17 10.62
C GLU A 75 24.17 8.67 12.05
N ALA A 76 24.15 9.98 12.27
CA ALA A 76 23.85 10.55 13.58
C ALA A 76 22.45 10.16 14.09
N HIS A 77 21.47 10.06 13.20
CA HIS A 77 20.12 9.61 13.54
C HIS A 77 20.05 8.13 13.92
N LEU A 78 20.68 7.26 13.13
CA LEU A 78 20.66 5.80 13.33
C LEU A 78 21.41 5.37 14.59
N PHE A 79 22.48 6.08 14.96
CA PHE A 79 23.32 5.76 16.13
C PHE A 79 23.11 6.73 17.30
N GLY A 80 21.99 7.48 17.29
CA GLY A 80 21.59 8.34 18.40
C GLY A 80 21.15 7.54 19.62
N ALA A 81 21.16 8.19 20.80
CA ALA A 81 20.76 7.53 22.06
C ALA A 81 19.31 7.01 22.02
N ASP A 82 18.45 7.64 21.26
CA ASP A 82 17.03 7.24 21.12
C ASP A 82 16.85 5.90 20.40
N ASP A 83 17.84 5.43 19.65
CA ASP A 83 17.77 4.13 18.96
C ASP A 83 17.58 2.95 19.92
N LEU A 84 18.15 3.05 21.12
CA LEU A 84 18.03 2.00 22.13
C LEU A 84 16.60 1.78 22.65
N PHE A 85 15.71 2.77 22.47
CA PHE A 85 14.33 2.77 22.93
C PHE A 85 13.31 2.61 21.80
N ASP A 86 13.77 2.55 20.56
CA ASP A 86 12.93 2.35 19.38
C ASP A 86 12.68 0.85 19.17
N GLU A 87 11.61 0.36 19.77
CA GLU A 87 11.16 -1.04 19.60
C GLU A 87 10.40 -1.23 18.27
N GLU A 88 10.00 -0.13 17.60
CA GLU A 88 9.28 -0.12 16.35
C GLU A 88 10.13 0.51 15.23
N ASP A 89 9.86 0.19 13.98
CA ASP A 89 10.63 0.64 12.83
C ASP A 89 10.32 2.08 12.37
N HIS A 90 9.40 2.76 13.05
CA HIS A 90 8.92 4.10 12.65
C HIS A 90 10.00 5.17 12.62
N ARG A 91 11.00 5.08 13.51
CA ARG A 91 12.09 6.07 13.58
C ARG A 91 13.17 5.84 12.53
N THR A 92 13.56 4.60 12.31
CA THR A 92 14.78 4.26 11.56
C THR A 92 14.53 3.55 10.24
N GLY A 93 13.36 2.94 10.05
CA GLY A 93 13.08 2.09 8.90
C GLY A 93 13.23 2.80 7.56
N LEU A 94 12.69 4.02 7.40
CA LEU A 94 12.85 4.78 6.15
C LEU A 94 14.32 5.10 5.86
N ALA A 95 15.10 5.48 6.88
CA ALA A 95 16.52 5.75 6.71
C ALA A 95 17.30 4.51 6.32
N LEU A 96 17.00 3.34 6.91
CA LEU A 96 17.60 2.05 6.56
C LEU A 96 17.28 1.66 5.11
N SER A 97 16.03 1.81 4.68
CA SER A 97 15.66 1.52 3.28
C SER A 97 16.29 2.49 2.29
N VAL A 98 16.44 3.77 2.63
CA VAL A 98 17.21 4.72 1.80
C VAL A 98 18.66 4.27 1.66
N LEU A 99 19.32 3.85 2.76
CA LEU A 99 20.68 3.30 2.71
C LEU A 99 20.74 2.03 1.85
N GLY A 100 19.72 1.15 1.93
CA GLY A 100 19.63 -0.03 1.09
C GLY A 100 19.63 0.31 -0.39
N HIS A 101 18.81 1.25 -0.83
CA HIS A 101 18.82 1.71 -2.22
C HIS A 101 20.15 2.36 -2.62
N LEU A 102 20.74 3.20 -1.75
CA LEU A 102 22.06 3.80 -2.01
C LEU A 102 23.16 2.73 -2.18
N ALA A 103 23.13 1.68 -1.36
CA ALA A 103 24.04 0.54 -1.51
C ALA A 103 23.84 -0.18 -2.86
N SER A 104 22.60 -0.35 -3.33
CA SER A 104 22.29 -0.90 -4.66
C SER A 104 22.88 -0.06 -5.81
N TYR A 105 23.02 1.24 -5.60
CA TYR A 105 23.69 2.16 -6.55
C TYR A 105 25.20 2.27 -6.36
N GLY A 106 25.79 1.40 -5.53
CA GLY A 106 27.24 1.32 -5.34
C GLY A 106 27.82 2.33 -4.33
N ARG A 107 27.00 2.86 -3.39
CA ARG A 107 27.46 3.69 -2.29
C ARG A 107 28.02 2.80 -1.16
N ASP A 108 29.33 2.62 -1.12
CA ASP A 108 30.03 1.80 -0.12
C ASP A 108 29.82 2.33 1.31
N ASP A 109 29.74 3.64 1.49
CA ASP A 109 29.48 4.27 2.79
C ASP A 109 28.09 3.89 3.32
N ALA A 110 27.07 3.79 2.48
CA ALA A 110 25.74 3.32 2.85
C ALA A 110 25.77 1.83 3.25
N LEU A 111 26.47 0.98 2.51
CA LEU A 111 26.64 -0.43 2.82
C LEU A 111 27.33 -0.62 4.18
N MET A 112 28.38 0.15 4.45
CA MET A 112 29.11 0.12 5.73
C MET A 112 28.23 0.57 6.91
N LEU A 113 27.38 1.58 6.73
CA LEU A 113 26.43 2.01 7.76
C LEU A 113 25.39 0.93 8.06
N LEU A 114 24.84 0.25 7.04
CA LEU A 114 23.92 -0.86 7.20
C LEU A 114 24.56 -2.02 7.97
N ARG A 115 25.78 -2.43 7.62
CA ARG A 115 26.52 -3.50 8.34
C ARG A 115 26.70 -3.13 9.81
N ARG A 116 27.13 -1.90 10.09
CA ARG A 116 27.32 -1.44 11.46
C ARG A 116 26.02 -1.41 12.24
N TYR A 117 24.92 -0.98 11.60
CA TYR A 117 23.60 -0.92 12.23
C TYR A 117 23.01 -2.33 12.48
N ALA A 118 23.13 -3.24 11.54
CA ALA A 118 22.72 -4.65 11.74
C ALA A 118 23.43 -5.30 12.93
N ALA A 119 24.71 -4.92 13.17
CA ALA A 119 25.46 -5.42 14.32
C ALA A 119 25.01 -4.84 15.66
N SER A 120 24.60 -3.56 15.73
CA SER A 120 24.40 -2.84 17.00
C SER A 120 23.05 -2.14 17.19
N GLY A 121 22.32 -1.82 16.11
CA GLY A 121 21.07 -1.04 16.15
C GLY A 121 19.88 -1.83 16.68
N ALA A 122 18.84 -1.15 17.15
CA ALA A 122 17.62 -1.76 17.66
C ALA A 122 16.84 -2.48 16.54
N ASN A 123 16.65 -1.85 15.37
CA ASN A 123 15.99 -2.41 14.20
C ASN A 123 16.94 -3.20 13.29
N TRP A 124 17.84 -3.96 13.88
CA TRP A 124 18.87 -4.76 13.19
C TRP A 124 18.32 -5.72 12.14
N ALA A 125 17.13 -6.29 12.38
CA ALA A 125 16.50 -7.24 11.47
C ALA A 125 16.18 -6.57 10.12
N TRP A 126 15.66 -5.34 10.14
CA TRP A 126 15.41 -4.57 8.93
C TRP A 126 16.72 -4.30 8.15
N ALA A 127 17.76 -3.86 8.87
CA ALA A 127 19.06 -3.63 8.22
C ALA A 127 19.65 -4.93 7.65
N LEU A 128 19.41 -6.08 8.29
CA LEU A 128 19.85 -7.38 7.81
C LEU A 128 19.10 -7.80 6.53
N ASP A 129 17.80 -7.55 6.45
CA ASP A 129 17.00 -7.80 5.25
C ASP A 129 17.45 -6.91 4.08
N GLU A 130 17.75 -5.62 4.34
CA GLU A 130 18.33 -4.72 3.33
C GLU A 130 19.71 -5.21 2.82
N LEU A 131 20.55 -5.71 3.72
CA LEU A 131 21.86 -6.29 3.37
C LEU A 131 21.72 -7.61 2.62
N ALA A 132 20.75 -8.44 2.98
CA ALA A 132 20.54 -9.73 2.33
C ALA A 132 20.36 -9.63 0.81
N LEU A 133 19.76 -8.52 0.36
CA LEU A 133 19.53 -8.25 -1.06
C LEU A 133 20.77 -7.66 -1.79
N ARG A 134 21.70 -7.03 -1.04
CA ARG A 134 22.69 -6.12 -1.64
C ARG A 134 24.14 -6.44 -1.28
N ASP A 135 24.34 -7.12 -0.16
CA ASP A 135 25.69 -7.44 0.31
C ASP A 135 26.21 -8.76 -0.27
N ASP A 136 27.53 -8.93 -0.26
CA ASP A 136 28.15 -10.18 -0.62
C ASP A 136 28.09 -11.21 0.53
N ASP A 137 28.39 -12.46 0.21
CA ASP A 137 28.36 -13.55 1.19
C ASP A 137 29.38 -13.37 2.31
N ALA A 138 30.52 -12.73 2.05
CA ALA A 138 31.55 -12.48 3.05
C ALA A 138 31.09 -11.43 4.06
N GLY A 139 30.48 -10.34 3.60
CA GLY A 139 29.86 -9.32 4.43
C GLY A 139 28.78 -9.90 5.30
N LEU A 140 27.86 -10.67 4.73
CA LEU A 140 26.77 -11.33 5.49
C LEU A 140 27.31 -12.33 6.52
N ARG A 141 28.32 -13.16 6.18
CA ARG A 141 28.94 -14.08 7.15
C ARG A 141 29.58 -13.36 8.33
N SER A 142 30.14 -12.17 8.11
CA SER A 142 30.76 -11.37 9.17
C SER A 142 29.76 -10.91 10.24
N LEU A 143 28.47 -10.83 9.90
CA LEU A 143 27.39 -10.42 10.80
C LEU A 143 26.83 -11.54 11.68
N ALA A 144 27.20 -12.80 11.41
CA ALA A 144 26.68 -13.94 12.19
C ALA A 144 26.93 -13.79 13.69
N ALA A 145 28.18 -13.48 14.08
CA ALA A 145 28.55 -13.39 15.51
C ALA A 145 27.79 -12.25 16.25
N PRO A 146 27.79 -10.99 15.77
CA PRO A 146 27.09 -9.91 16.47
C PRO A 146 25.57 -10.09 16.48
N VAL A 147 24.96 -10.62 15.41
CA VAL A 147 23.52 -10.83 15.38
C VAL A 147 23.11 -11.99 16.29
N LEU A 148 23.81 -13.14 16.25
CA LEU A 148 23.49 -14.29 17.09
C LEU A 148 23.74 -14.03 18.58
N ALA A 149 24.66 -13.12 18.92
CA ALA A 149 24.89 -12.71 20.32
C ALA A 149 23.67 -12.02 20.96
N ARG A 150 22.71 -11.52 20.17
CA ARG A 150 21.45 -10.93 20.65
C ARG A 150 20.48 -11.96 21.24
N PHE A 151 20.72 -13.23 20.96
CA PHE A 151 19.90 -14.35 21.41
C PHE A 151 20.68 -15.18 22.42
N PRO A 152 20.53 -14.95 23.73
CA PRO A 152 21.21 -15.77 24.75
C PRO A 152 20.76 -17.23 24.65
N ALA A 153 21.63 -18.15 25.05
CA ALA A 153 21.35 -19.60 25.09
C ALA A 153 20.43 -19.96 26.28
N THR A 154 19.24 -19.36 26.31
CA THR A 154 18.15 -19.63 27.25
C THR A 154 16.90 -20.03 26.45
N PRO A 155 15.91 -20.73 27.04
CA PRO A 155 14.70 -21.10 26.36
C PRO A 155 14.00 -19.89 25.66
N GLU A 156 13.97 -18.74 26.32
CA GLU A 156 13.41 -17.51 25.79
C GLU A 156 14.24 -16.94 24.63
N GLY A 157 15.56 -17.00 24.74
CA GLY A 157 16.50 -16.58 23.69
C GLY A 157 16.39 -17.46 22.45
N GLU A 158 16.29 -18.78 22.63
CA GLU A 158 16.08 -19.72 21.52
C GLU A 158 14.70 -19.56 20.85
N ALA A 159 13.64 -19.29 21.62
CA ALA A 159 12.32 -19.00 21.07
C ALA A 159 12.33 -17.71 20.25
N ARG A 160 13.05 -16.66 20.72
CA ARG A 160 13.24 -15.41 19.97
C ARG A 160 14.06 -15.64 18.70
N LEU A 161 15.10 -16.47 18.74
CA LEU A 161 15.87 -16.83 17.55
C LEU A 161 15.00 -17.57 16.53
N ALA A 162 14.20 -18.55 16.99
CA ALA A 162 13.28 -19.28 16.12
C ALA A 162 12.24 -18.35 15.47
N ALA A 163 11.72 -17.36 16.22
CA ALA A 163 10.85 -16.34 15.70
C ALA A 163 11.57 -15.46 14.63
N ALA A 164 12.78 -14.99 14.92
CA ALA A 164 13.54 -14.16 13.98
C ALA A 164 13.87 -14.90 12.67
N VAL A 165 14.26 -16.17 12.75
CA VAL A 165 14.52 -17.01 11.56
C VAL A 165 13.25 -17.28 10.75
N ARG A 166 12.12 -17.49 11.44
CA ARG A 166 10.82 -17.74 10.80
C ARG A 166 10.27 -16.50 10.12
N ASP A 167 10.36 -15.36 10.77
CA ASP A 167 9.73 -14.10 10.37
C ASP A 167 10.65 -13.24 9.49
N ALA A 168 11.88 -13.68 9.23
CA ALA A 168 12.83 -13.04 8.33
C ALA A 168 12.20 -12.88 6.93
N TYR A 169 12.23 -11.66 6.40
CA TYR A 169 11.78 -11.37 5.04
C TYR A 169 12.73 -12.03 4.03
N GLU A 170 14.05 -11.90 4.26
CA GLU A 170 15.10 -12.52 3.44
C GLU A 170 15.84 -13.63 4.18
N PRO A 171 15.70 -14.89 3.77
CA PRO A 171 16.30 -16.03 4.48
C PRO A 171 17.79 -16.22 4.20
N ARG A 172 18.39 -15.51 3.21
CA ARG A 172 19.77 -15.71 2.75
C ARG A 172 20.82 -15.61 3.86
N PRO A 173 20.81 -14.61 4.77
CA PRO A 173 21.80 -14.54 5.84
C PRO A 173 21.78 -15.78 6.75
N TRP A 174 20.59 -16.20 7.14
CA TRP A 174 20.38 -17.35 8.00
C TRP A 174 20.87 -18.66 7.35
N ALA A 175 20.64 -18.83 6.04
CA ALA A 175 21.12 -19.97 5.28
C ALA A 175 22.67 -20.00 5.21
N LEU A 176 23.30 -18.85 4.95
CA LEU A 176 24.77 -18.73 4.95
C LEU A 176 25.39 -19.01 6.31
N TRP A 177 24.76 -18.60 7.39
CA TRP A 177 25.24 -18.83 8.74
C TRP A 177 25.07 -20.30 9.18
N GLU A 178 24.05 -21.00 8.67
CA GLU A 178 23.85 -22.43 8.90
C GLU A 178 24.96 -23.31 8.27
N GLU A 179 25.67 -22.81 7.26
CA GLU A 179 26.84 -23.48 6.69
C GLU A 179 28.02 -23.54 7.68
N SER A 180 28.08 -22.61 8.63
CA SER A 180 29.17 -22.56 9.63
C SER A 180 28.98 -23.63 10.72
N PRO A 181 29.97 -24.48 10.96
CA PRO A 181 29.90 -25.48 12.06
C PRO A 181 29.58 -24.88 13.42
N LEU A 182 29.91 -23.60 13.65
CA LEU A 182 29.66 -22.91 14.93
C LEU A 182 28.17 -22.63 15.18
N TYR A 183 27.38 -22.49 14.15
CA TYR A 183 25.99 -22.05 14.26
C TYR A 183 24.99 -23.05 13.68
N ALA A 184 25.46 -24.04 12.93
CA ALA A 184 24.64 -24.95 12.13
C ALA A 184 23.57 -25.69 12.97
N GLU A 185 23.95 -26.24 14.13
CA GLU A 185 23.02 -26.99 14.96
C GLU A 185 21.92 -26.08 15.53
N ARG A 186 22.32 -24.91 16.04
CA ARG A 186 21.44 -23.95 16.66
C ARG A 186 20.41 -23.37 15.64
N LEU A 187 20.87 -23.02 14.45
CA LEU A 187 20.01 -22.47 13.40
C LEU A 187 19.07 -23.52 12.81
N ARG A 188 19.53 -24.78 12.66
CA ARG A 188 18.63 -25.88 12.25
C ARG A 188 17.52 -26.13 13.26
N ALA A 189 17.83 -26.12 14.55
CA ALA A 189 16.84 -26.25 15.61
C ALA A 189 15.81 -25.09 15.57
N ALA A 190 16.28 -23.85 15.43
CA ALA A 190 15.43 -22.68 15.31
C ALA A 190 14.48 -22.75 14.09
N ARG A 191 15.00 -23.19 12.93
CA ARG A 191 14.20 -23.37 11.70
C ARG A 191 13.15 -24.46 11.85
N GLN A 192 13.49 -25.60 12.51
CA GLN A 192 12.54 -26.69 12.76
C GLN A 192 11.39 -26.23 13.65
N GLN A 193 11.68 -25.53 14.73
CA GLN A 193 10.67 -24.96 15.63
C GLN A 193 9.76 -23.98 14.88
N GLY A 194 10.31 -23.06 14.08
CA GLY A 194 9.53 -22.11 13.29
C GLY A 194 8.63 -22.78 12.26
N SER A 195 9.06 -23.89 11.64
CA SER A 195 8.25 -24.68 10.70
C SER A 195 7.08 -25.37 11.40
N PHE A 196 7.29 -25.89 12.61
CA PHE A 196 6.23 -26.52 13.40
C PHE A 196 5.13 -25.54 13.79
N ASP A 197 5.49 -24.34 14.25
CA ASP A 197 4.54 -23.29 14.61
C ASP A 197 3.69 -22.85 13.41
N ARG A 198 4.29 -22.75 12.22
CA ARG A 198 3.58 -22.43 10.98
C ARG A 198 2.58 -23.52 10.61
N TRP A 199 2.96 -24.77 10.74
CA TRP A 199 2.10 -25.92 10.45
C TRP A 199 0.91 -25.99 11.40
N GLN A 200 1.09 -25.76 12.70
CA GLN A 200 -0.01 -25.68 13.67
C GLN A 200 -1.04 -24.62 13.33
N ARG A 201 -0.61 -23.44 12.87
CA ARG A 201 -1.54 -22.37 12.44
C ARG A 201 -2.34 -22.76 11.20
N GLN A 202 -1.77 -23.53 10.28
CA GLN A 202 -2.46 -23.98 9.06
C GLN A 202 -3.46 -25.11 9.34
N MET A 203 -3.36 -25.82 10.45
CA MET A 203 -4.26 -26.91 10.83
C MET A 203 -5.59 -26.45 11.44
N THR A 204 -5.86 -25.14 11.55
CA THR A 204 -7.14 -24.64 12.03
C THR A 204 -8.21 -24.92 10.98
N PRO A 205 -9.27 -25.71 11.27
CA PRO A 205 -10.31 -26.03 10.30
C PRO A 205 -11.01 -24.76 9.81
N SER A 206 -11.05 -24.56 8.49
CA SER A 206 -11.61 -23.34 7.86
C SER A 206 -12.99 -23.54 7.24
N GLY A 207 -13.68 -24.63 7.53
CA GLY A 207 -14.97 -24.99 6.94
C GLY A 207 -16.05 -25.35 7.96
N PRO A 208 -17.33 -25.57 7.50
CA PRO A 208 -18.41 -25.99 8.38
C PRO A 208 -18.12 -27.39 8.94
N ARG A 209 -18.42 -27.59 10.22
CA ARG A 209 -18.31 -28.90 10.85
C ARG A 209 -19.48 -29.80 10.42
N PRO A 210 -19.28 -31.14 10.36
CA PRO A 210 -20.38 -32.06 10.08
C PRO A 210 -21.57 -31.82 11.00
N GLY A 211 -22.79 -31.74 10.43
CA GLY A 211 -24.03 -31.51 11.16
C GLY A 211 -24.36 -30.04 11.46
N TRP A 212 -23.57 -29.07 10.96
CA TRP A 212 -23.94 -27.69 11.06
C TRP A 212 -25.13 -27.36 10.15
N GLY A 213 -26.15 -26.68 10.74
CA GLY A 213 -27.20 -25.98 9.99
C GLY A 213 -27.02 -24.46 10.09
N VAL A 214 -27.93 -23.72 9.50
CA VAL A 214 -27.90 -22.24 9.43
C VAL A 214 -27.73 -21.60 10.80
N GLN A 215 -28.47 -22.06 11.82
CA GLN A 215 -28.39 -21.51 13.17
C GLN A 215 -27.00 -21.69 13.80
N ALA A 216 -26.38 -22.86 13.63
CA ALA A 216 -25.04 -23.12 14.15
C ALA A 216 -23.97 -22.20 13.53
N VAL A 217 -24.16 -21.83 12.25
CA VAL A 217 -23.27 -20.85 11.58
C VAL A 217 -23.47 -19.46 12.16
N PHE A 218 -24.71 -19.03 12.43
CA PHE A 218 -24.98 -17.74 13.05
C PHE A 218 -24.42 -17.66 14.49
N ASP A 219 -24.60 -18.75 15.27
CA ASP A 219 -24.05 -18.83 16.63
C ASP A 219 -22.53 -18.75 16.63
N TRP A 220 -21.88 -19.41 15.66
CA TRP A 220 -20.43 -19.32 15.48
C TRP A 220 -19.95 -17.90 15.12
N ALA A 221 -20.67 -17.21 14.22
CA ALA A 221 -20.38 -15.82 13.88
C ALA A 221 -20.53 -14.89 15.10
N ALA A 222 -21.58 -15.10 15.90
CA ALA A 222 -21.85 -14.35 17.14
C ALA A 222 -20.76 -14.60 18.20
N ASP A 223 -20.29 -15.85 18.32
CA ASP A 223 -19.19 -16.20 19.22
C ASP A 223 -17.89 -15.52 18.80
N GLY A 224 -17.59 -15.48 17.50
CA GLY A 224 -16.44 -14.76 16.96
C GLY A 224 -16.47 -13.27 17.30
N LEU A 225 -17.61 -12.61 17.13
CA LEU A 225 -17.77 -11.19 17.45
C LEU A 225 -17.55 -10.93 18.96
N ARG A 226 -18.07 -11.80 19.84
CA ARG A 226 -17.83 -11.70 21.29
C ARG A 226 -16.36 -11.84 21.68
N ARG A 227 -15.57 -12.57 20.92
CA ARG A 227 -14.12 -12.73 21.12
C ARG A 227 -13.27 -11.63 20.43
N GLY A 228 -13.91 -10.63 19.82
CA GLY A 228 -13.21 -9.58 19.07
C GLY A 228 -12.65 -10.04 17.72
N THR A 229 -13.07 -11.21 17.21
CA THR A 229 -12.66 -11.74 15.91
C THR A 229 -13.87 -11.82 14.99
N PRO A 230 -14.07 -10.88 14.07
CA PRO A 230 -15.22 -10.88 13.18
C PRO A 230 -15.15 -12.05 12.19
N LEU A 231 -16.14 -12.95 12.26
CA LEU A 231 -16.21 -14.18 11.45
C LEU A 231 -17.29 -14.13 10.36
N HIS A 232 -17.91 -12.99 10.06
CA HIS A 232 -19.03 -12.89 9.13
C HIS A 232 -18.67 -13.38 7.71
N VAL A 233 -17.46 -13.13 7.22
CA VAL A 233 -17.03 -13.60 5.88
C VAL A 233 -16.87 -15.13 5.83
N PRO A 234 -16.08 -15.79 6.71
CA PRO A 234 -16.00 -17.25 6.71
C PRO A 234 -17.36 -17.90 7.05
N ALA A 235 -18.19 -17.29 7.91
CA ALA A 235 -19.53 -17.78 8.21
C ALA A 235 -20.46 -17.73 6.98
N ALA A 236 -20.40 -16.67 6.17
CA ALA A 236 -21.17 -16.61 4.92
C ALA A 236 -20.77 -17.71 3.92
N ARG A 237 -19.49 -18.08 3.86
CA ARG A 237 -19.02 -19.23 3.06
C ARG A 237 -19.57 -20.55 3.63
N CYS A 238 -19.63 -20.69 4.94
CA CYS A 238 -20.25 -21.84 5.58
C CYS A 238 -21.77 -21.92 5.30
N LEU A 239 -22.49 -20.77 5.31
CA LEU A 239 -23.87 -20.71 4.89
C LEU A 239 -24.07 -21.22 3.46
N ALA A 240 -23.22 -20.81 2.53
CA ALA A 240 -23.28 -21.27 1.15
C ALA A 240 -23.13 -22.80 0.99
N ALA A 241 -22.47 -23.45 1.97
CA ALA A 241 -22.28 -24.89 1.96
C ALA A 241 -23.38 -25.68 2.71
N VAL A 242 -24.08 -25.08 3.68
CA VAL A 242 -25.02 -25.77 4.56
C VAL A 242 -26.49 -25.36 4.36
N ALA A 243 -26.75 -24.16 3.79
CA ALA A 243 -28.10 -23.65 3.63
C ALA A 243 -28.86 -24.43 2.52
N ALA A 244 -30.05 -24.88 2.86
CA ALA A 244 -31.01 -25.44 1.93
C ALA A 244 -32.01 -24.36 1.45
N PRO A 245 -32.74 -24.56 0.33
CA PRO A 245 -33.71 -23.56 -0.15
C PRO A 245 -34.79 -23.19 0.88
N GLU A 246 -35.16 -24.11 1.74
CA GLU A 246 -36.13 -23.93 2.83
C GLU A 246 -35.62 -23.03 3.96
N ASP A 247 -34.30 -22.84 4.09
CA ASP A 247 -33.68 -21.96 5.09
C ASP A 247 -33.74 -20.48 4.68
N ARG A 248 -34.04 -20.17 3.42
CA ARG A 248 -34.06 -18.81 2.90
C ARG A 248 -34.89 -17.81 3.73
N PRO A 249 -36.09 -18.13 4.25
CA PRO A 249 -36.83 -17.23 5.12
C PRO A 249 -36.08 -16.88 6.40
N ALA A 250 -35.39 -17.85 7.02
CA ALA A 250 -34.57 -17.62 8.20
C ALA A 250 -33.36 -16.73 7.91
N ILE A 251 -32.72 -16.91 6.77
CA ILE A 251 -31.58 -16.09 6.33
C ILE A 251 -32.04 -14.63 6.06
N LEU A 252 -33.19 -14.44 5.40
CA LEU A 252 -33.77 -13.11 5.20
C LEU A 252 -34.16 -12.42 6.53
N ALA A 253 -34.74 -13.18 7.47
CA ALA A 253 -35.05 -12.67 8.81
C ALA A 253 -33.77 -12.26 9.58
N ALA A 254 -32.69 -13.05 9.48
CA ALA A 254 -31.40 -12.70 10.06
C ALA A 254 -30.81 -11.43 9.39
N ALA A 255 -30.90 -11.32 8.06
CA ALA A 255 -30.48 -10.12 7.32
C ALA A 255 -31.27 -8.86 7.73
N ALA A 256 -32.54 -9.02 8.09
CA ALA A 256 -33.40 -7.96 8.67
C ALA A 256 -33.09 -7.65 10.15
N GLY A 257 -32.17 -8.39 10.79
CA GLY A 257 -31.74 -8.13 12.18
C GLY A 257 -32.36 -9.01 13.26
N ALA A 258 -33.20 -10.00 12.91
CA ALA A 258 -33.89 -10.84 13.89
C ALA A 258 -32.95 -11.68 14.79
N CYS A 259 -31.71 -11.97 14.35
CA CYS A 259 -30.75 -12.84 15.03
C CYS A 259 -29.50 -12.11 15.55
N GLY A 260 -29.52 -10.78 15.62
CA GLY A 260 -28.38 -9.96 16.08
C GLY A 260 -27.38 -9.58 14.97
N GLU A 261 -26.40 -8.74 15.33
CA GLU A 261 -25.50 -8.08 14.39
C GLU A 261 -24.63 -9.05 13.58
N ALA A 262 -23.98 -10.01 14.22
CA ALA A 262 -23.10 -10.97 13.55
C ALA A 262 -23.85 -11.87 12.56
N ALA A 263 -25.08 -12.32 12.93
CA ALA A 263 -25.94 -13.10 12.06
C ALA A 263 -26.41 -12.26 10.87
N ARG A 264 -26.74 -10.98 11.09
CA ARG A 264 -27.13 -10.04 10.03
C ARG A 264 -26.01 -9.81 9.04
N ALA A 265 -24.82 -9.49 9.52
CA ALA A 265 -23.64 -9.30 8.65
C ALA A 265 -23.34 -10.56 7.82
N THR A 266 -23.44 -11.74 8.46
CA THR A 266 -23.26 -13.03 7.80
C THR A 266 -24.33 -13.28 6.72
N ALA A 267 -25.60 -13.06 7.04
CA ALA A 267 -26.74 -13.27 6.15
C ALA A 267 -26.69 -12.31 4.94
N LEU A 268 -26.43 -11.02 5.17
CA LEU A 268 -26.27 -10.03 4.09
C LEU A 268 -25.12 -10.40 3.16
N HIS A 269 -23.97 -10.78 3.71
CA HIS A 269 -22.83 -11.21 2.90
C HIS A 269 -23.14 -12.45 2.06
N HIS A 270 -23.87 -13.41 2.64
CA HIS A 270 -24.31 -14.61 1.90
C HIS A 270 -25.31 -14.27 0.78
N LEU A 271 -26.34 -13.48 1.09
CA LEU A 271 -27.39 -13.11 0.14
C LEU A 271 -26.84 -12.35 -1.07
N VAL A 272 -25.89 -11.43 -0.86
CA VAL A 272 -25.25 -10.69 -1.95
C VAL A 272 -24.51 -11.62 -2.93
N LEU A 273 -23.92 -12.71 -2.43
CA LEU A 273 -23.25 -13.68 -3.28
C LEU A 273 -24.22 -14.66 -3.95
N ALA A 274 -25.27 -15.08 -3.22
CA ALA A 274 -26.26 -16.04 -3.71
C ALA A 274 -27.32 -15.42 -4.62
N GLU A 275 -27.69 -14.16 -4.33
CA GLU A 275 -28.80 -13.45 -4.99
C GLU A 275 -28.39 -12.01 -5.39
N PRO A 276 -27.34 -11.80 -6.19
CA PRO A 276 -26.75 -10.48 -6.46
C PRO A 276 -27.70 -9.48 -7.17
N GLU A 277 -28.75 -9.99 -7.83
CA GLU A 277 -29.73 -9.19 -8.61
C GLU A 277 -31.08 -9.06 -7.90
N ASN A 278 -31.21 -9.56 -6.66
CA ASN A 278 -32.50 -9.58 -6.00
C ASN A 278 -32.84 -8.21 -5.38
N PRO A 279 -33.92 -7.52 -5.84
CA PRO A 279 -34.34 -6.24 -5.29
C PRO A 279 -34.63 -6.29 -3.78
N ALA A 280 -35.14 -7.42 -3.27
CA ALA A 280 -35.43 -7.56 -1.84
C ALA A 280 -34.18 -7.47 -0.96
N VAL A 281 -33.02 -7.92 -1.48
CA VAL A 281 -31.73 -7.75 -0.78
C VAL A 281 -31.32 -6.28 -0.75
N LEU A 282 -31.55 -5.55 -1.84
CA LEU A 282 -31.29 -4.09 -1.90
C LEU A 282 -32.21 -3.32 -0.94
N ASP A 283 -33.48 -3.73 -0.81
CA ASP A 283 -34.43 -3.12 0.14
C ASP A 283 -33.97 -3.35 1.60
N LEU A 284 -33.44 -4.55 1.91
CA LEU A 284 -32.85 -4.83 3.22
C LEU A 284 -31.61 -3.98 3.50
N VAL A 285 -30.72 -3.82 2.49
CA VAL A 285 -29.54 -2.96 2.59
C VAL A 285 -29.96 -1.50 2.85
N GLU A 286 -30.94 -0.99 2.12
CA GLU A 286 -31.41 0.38 2.27
C GLU A 286 -32.04 0.63 3.64
N ALA A 287 -32.84 -0.32 4.12
CA ALA A 287 -33.50 -0.24 5.42
C ALA A 287 -32.50 -0.30 6.59
N ALA A 288 -31.42 -1.07 6.44
CA ALA A 288 -30.38 -1.20 7.46
C ALA A 288 -29.43 0.00 7.48
N GLY A 289 -28.84 0.34 6.32
CA GLY A 289 -27.96 1.51 6.13
C GLY A 289 -26.67 1.54 6.97
N ASP A 290 -26.37 0.46 7.70
CA ASP A 290 -25.21 0.33 8.56
C ASP A 290 -23.98 -0.27 7.83
N GLU A 291 -22.85 -0.35 8.52
CA GLU A 291 -21.59 -0.84 7.95
C GLU A 291 -21.71 -2.22 7.27
N PRO A 292 -22.32 -3.27 7.90
CA PRO A 292 -22.50 -4.55 7.21
C PRO A 292 -23.37 -4.46 5.96
N ALA A 293 -24.38 -3.62 5.93
CA ALA A 293 -25.25 -3.41 4.79
C ALA A 293 -24.50 -2.70 3.64
N VAL A 294 -23.73 -1.66 3.96
CA VAL A 294 -22.86 -0.95 2.99
C VAL A 294 -21.83 -1.90 2.41
N ALA A 295 -21.12 -2.66 3.26
CA ALA A 295 -20.13 -3.65 2.82
C ALA A 295 -20.74 -4.76 1.97
N ALA A 296 -21.98 -5.14 2.19
CA ALA A 296 -22.73 -6.06 1.34
C ALA A 296 -23.02 -5.41 -0.02
N TYR A 297 -23.52 -4.18 -0.04
CA TYR A 297 -23.83 -3.45 -1.26
C TYR A 297 -22.60 -3.23 -2.16
N GLU A 298 -21.46 -2.92 -1.58
CA GLU A 298 -20.19 -2.73 -2.32
C GLU A 298 -19.77 -3.96 -3.14
N ARG A 299 -20.30 -5.13 -2.81
CA ARG A 299 -20.06 -6.39 -3.55
C ARG A 299 -21.07 -6.62 -4.67
N MET A 300 -22.18 -5.91 -4.66
CA MET A 300 -23.21 -6.00 -5.71
C MET A 300 -22.75 -5.22 -6.94
N CYS A 301 -22.86 -5.78 -8.12
CA CYS A 301 -22.38 -5.14 -9.36
C CYS A 301 -23.36 -5.24 -10.52
N GLY A 302 -24.55 -5.78 -10.30
CA GLY A 302 -25.54 -6.00 -11.32
C GLY A 302 -26.40 -4.78 -11.66
N PRO A 303 -27.27 -4.87 -12.70
CA PRO A 303 -28.11 -3.78 -13.15
C PRO A 303 -29.01 -3.19 -12.06
N ALA A 304 -29.63 -4.04 -11.23
CA ALA A 304 -30.49 -3.59 -10.14
C ALA A 304 -29.73 -2.74 -9.10
N ALA A 305 -28.49 -3.12 -8.78
CA ALA A 305 -27.62 -2.35 -7.89
C ALA A 305 -27.24 -1.00 -8.50
N LEU A 306 -26.96 -0.96 -9.82
CA LEU A 306 -26.66 0.29 -10.55
C LEU A 306 -27.87 1.23 -10.57
N ASP A 307 -29.08 0.70 -10.80
CA ASP A 307 -30.29 1.51 -10.76
C ASP A 307 -30.52 2.14 -9.38
N ARG A 308 -30.27 1.38 -8.30
CA ARG A 308 -30.29 1.92 -6.94
C ARG A 308 -29.15 2.92 -6.71
N ALA A 309 -27.95 2.69 -7.26
CA ALA A 309 -26.84 3.63 -7.15
C ALA A 309 -27.19 5.01 -7.69
N ARG A 310 -27.89 5.10 -8.83
CA ARG A 310 -28.34 6.38 -9.42
C ARG A 310 -29.26 7.16 -8.50
N LEU A 311 -30.05 6.46 -7.66
CA LEU A 311 -30.93 7.08 -6.66
C LEU A 311 -30.14 7.47 -5.39
N TRP A 312 -29.25 6.58 -4.95
CA TRP A 312 -28.59 6.73 -3.65
C TRP A 312 -27.33 7.63 -3.69
N VAL A 313 -26.74 7.88 -4.84
CA VAL A 313 -25.53 8.73 -4.99
C VAL A 313 -25.66 10.13 -4.38
N HIS A 314 -26.90 10.62 -4.20
CA HIS A 314 -27.18 11.91 -3.59
C HIS A 314 -27.29 11.88 -2.06
N ARG A 315 -27.26 10.70 -1.44
CA ARG A 315 -27.31 10.54 0.03
C ARG A 315 -26.01 11.02 0.67
N PRO A 316 -26.06 11.68 1.83
CA PRO A 316 -24.87 12.17 2.53
C PRO A 316 -24.14 11.07 3.35
N ASP A 317 -24.69 9.87 3.43
CA ASP A 317 -24.24 8.76 4.25
C ASP A 317 -23.26 7.81 3.51
N ALA A 318 -22.85 6.73 4.18
CA ALA A 318 -21.95 5.73 3.64
C ALA A 318 -22.54 4.99 2.43
N LEU A 319 -23.88 4.79 2.41
CA LEU A 319 -24.56 4.15 1.29
C LEU A 319 -24.49 5.02 0.02
N GLY A 320 -24.62 6.34 0.15
CA GLY A 320 -24.41 7.27 -0.97
C GLY A 320 -22.97 7.25 -1.48
N ALA A 321 -21.99 7.11 -0.59
CA ALA A 321 -20.59 6.97 -0.99
C ALA A 321 -20.32 5.64 -1.73
N ALA A 322 -20.87 4.53 -1.25
CA ALA A 322 -20.80 3.23 -1.91
C ALA A 322 -21.48 3.24 -3.30
N ALA A 323 -22.64 3.90 -3.40
CA ALA A 323 -23.36 4.10 -4.66
C ALA A 323 -22.53 4.89 -5.67
N ALA A 324 -21.87 5.96 -5.23
CA ALA A 324 -20.97 6.75 -6.07
C ALA A 324 -19.77 5.90 -6.56
N ALA A 325 -19.18 5.08 -5.68
CA ALA A 325 -18.10 4.17 -6.04
C ALA A 325 -18.54 3.11 -7.05
N LEU A 326 -19.75 2.54 -6.90
CA LEU A 326 -20.30 1.59 -7.85
C LEU A 326 -20.53 2.23 -9.24
N LEU A 327 -21.09 3.43 -9.30
CA LEU A 327 -21.26 4.18 -10.56
C LEU A 327 -19.89 4.49 -11.19
N ALA A 328 -18.91 4.88 -10.40
CA ALA A 328 -17.56 5.11 -10.87
C ALA A 328 -16.92 3.85 -11.47
N ALA A 329 -17.16 2.69 -10.87
CA ALA A 329 -16.59 1.41 -11.31
C ALA A 329 -17.33 0.81 -12.51
N ARG A 330 -18.67 0.91 -12.57
CA ARG A 330 -19.53 0.15 -13.48
C ARG A 330 -20.52 0.99 -14.29
N GLY A 331 -20.76 2.25 -13.93
CA GLY A 331 -21.69 3.15 -14.64
C GLY A 331 -21.29 3.39 -16.09
N GLY A 332 -22.25 3.82 -16.89
CA GLY A 332 -22.07 4.19 -18.28
C GLY A 332 -21.82 5.69 -18.50
N ALA A 333 -21.78 6.12 -19.75
CA ALA A 333 -21.59 7.53 -20.12
C ALA A 333 -22.64 8.46 -19.50
N ASP A 334 -23.88 7.99 -19.36
CA ASP A 334 -24.98 8.75 -18.77
C ASP A 334 -24.76 9.04 -17.27
N ASP A 335 -23.95 8.22 -16.58
CA ASP A 335 -23.63 8.37 -15.18
C ASP A 335 -22.46 9.36 -14.93
N ALA A 336 -21.80 9.86 -15.98
CA ALA A 336 -20.63 10.74 -15.88
C ALA A 336 -20.88 11.98 -15.02
N GLY A 337 -22.07 12.59 -15.13
CA GLY A 337 -22.47 13.74 -14.32
C GLY A 337 -22.59 13.43 -12.83
N LEU A 338 -23.10 12.25 -12.49
CA LEU A 338 -23.23 11.76 -11.11
C LEU A 338 -21.85 11.49 -10.49
N VAL A 339 -20.96 10.81 -11.22
CA VAL A 339 -19.58 10.53 -10.79
C VAL A 339 -18.80 11.84 -10.58
N LEU A 340 -18.91 12.81 -11.50
CA LEU A 340 -18.28 14.12 -11.36
C LEU A 340 -18.80 14.89 -10.14
N GLY A 341 -20.12 14.87 -9.95
CA GLY A 341 -20.77 15.48 -8.77
C GLY A 341 -20.25 14.89 -7.48
N ALA A 342 -20.19 13.56 -7.38
CA ALA A 342 -19.66 12.84 -6.22
C ALA A 342 -18.18 13.16 -5.99
N LEU A 343 -17.35 13.16 -7.04
CA LEU A 343 -15.92 13.50 -6.96
C LEU A 343 -15.73 14.91 -6.36
N ARG A 344 -16.42 15.93 -6.91
CA ARG A 344 -16.34 17.30 -6.41
C ARG A 344 -16.82 17.45 -4.96
N ASN A 345 -17.90 16.78 -4.61
CA ASN A 345 -18.44 16.81 -3.25
C ASN A 345 -17.52 16.14 -2.24
N THR A 346 -16.92 15.01 -2.62
CA THR A 346 -15.95 14.30 -1.76
C THR A 346 -14.71 15.15 -1.51
N VAL A 347 -14.12 15.75 -2.53
CA VAL A 347 -12.97 16.66 -2.38
C VAL A 347 -13.32 17.85 -1.48
N ARG A 348 -14.49 18.46 -1.68
CA ARG A 348 -14.93 19.63 -0.91
C ARG A 348 -15.24 19.29 0.56
N GLY A 349 -15.86 18.14 0.83
CA GLY A 349 -16.32 17.77 2.16
C GLY A 349 -15.31 16.99 2.99
N ALA A 350 -14.54 16.10 2.36
CA ALA A 350 -13.59 15.20 3.04
C ALA A 350 -12.12 15.47 2.71
N GLY A 351 -11.83 16.42 1.80
CA GLY A 351 -10.47 16.77 1.40
C GLY A 351 -9.85 15.85 0.35
N PRO A 352 -8.63 16.19 -0.10
CA PRO A 352 -7.94 15.49 -1.19
C PRO A 352 -7.34 14.13 -0.79
N ASP A 353 -7.30 13.79 0.49
CA ASP A 353 -6.74 12.53 1.03
C ASP A 353 -7.80 11.48 1.34
N SER A 354 -9.08 11.75 1.04
CA SER A 354 -10.16 10.82 1.32
C SER A 354 -10.00 9.50 0.54
N VAL A 355 -10.07 8.38 1.24
CA VAL A 355 -10.03 7.03 0.63
C VAL A 355 -11.16 6.82 -0.38
N ARG A 356 -12.27 7.55 -0.26
CA ARG A 356 -13.39 7.49 -1.20
C ARG A 356 -13.03 8.02 -2.59
N LEU A 357 -11.97 8.81 -2.73
CA LEU A 357 -11.52 9.38 -4.01
C LEU A 357 -10.93 8.33 -4.94
N PHE A 358 -10.40 7.21 -4.45
CA PHE A 358 -9.78 6.20 -5.30
C PHE A 358 -10.73 5.73 -6.42
N ALA A 359 -11.92 5.26 -6.06
CA ALA A 359 -12.91 4.81 -7.04
C ALA A 359 -13.41 5.93 -7.95
N LEU A 360 -13.63 7.14 -7.40
CA LEU A 360 -14.17 8.28 -8.15
C LEU A 360 -13.16 8.82 -9.17
N VAL A 361 -11.88 8.85 -8.82
CA VAL A 361 -10.79 9.25 -9.73
C VAL A 361 -10.65 8.25 -10.87
N ASP A 362 -10.64 6.94 -10.56
CA ASP A 362 -10.62 5.88 -11.58
C ASP A 362 -11.84 5.99 -12.52
N GLY A 363 -13.02 6.20 -11.93
CA GLY A 363 -14.27 6.37 -12.69
C GLY A 363 -14.24 7.58 -13.62
N ALA A 364 -13.68 8.70 -13.16
CA ALA A 364 -13.53 9.90 -13.99
C ALA A 364 -12.63 9.65 -15.21
N GLY A 365 -11.53 8.90 -15.02
CA GLY A 365 -10.65 8.49 -16.12
C GLY A 365 -11.32 7.50 -17.05
N ARG A 366 -11.95 6.44 -16.51
CA ARG A 366 -12.66 5.40 -17.28
C ARG A 366 -13.76 5.96 -18.17
N LEU A 367 -14.52 6.94 -17.65
CA LEU A 367 -15.60 7.59 -18.37
C LEU A 367 -15.12 8.78 -19.22
N SER A 368 -13.80 9.05 -19.24
CA SER A 368 -13.18 10.17 -19.98
C SER A 368 -13.87 11.52 -19.74
N ILE A 369 -14.14 11.84 -18.46
CA ILE A 369 -14.88 13.03 -18.07
C ILE A 369 -13.98 14.27 -18.20
N GLY A 370 -13.91 14.92 -19.35
CA GLY A 370 -13.03 16.08 -19.60
C GLY A 370 -13.21 17.23 -18.61
N CYS A 371 -14.43 17.51 -18.16
CA CYS A 371 -14.69 18.54 -17.15
C CYS A 371 -14.28 18.13 -15.72
N ALA A 372 -13.74 16.93 -15.48
CA ALA A 372 -13.12 16.52 -14.24
C ALA A 372 -11.65 17.01 -14.12
N ALA A 373 -10.97 17.38 -15.21
CA ALA A 373 -9.57 17.76 -15.20
C ALA A 373 -9.18 18.79 -14.11
N PRO A 374 -9.94 19.87 -13.84
CA PRO A 374 -9.57 20.81 -12.77
C PRO A 374 -9.57 20.18 -11.37
N VAL A 375 -10.55 19.34 -11.04
CA VAL A 375 -10.61 18.70 -9.73
C VAL A 375 -9.57 17.56 -9.62
N LEU A 376 -9.30 16.84 -10.70
CA LEU A 376 -8.23 15.84 -10.76
C LEU A 376 -6.84 16.47 -10.58
N ARG A 377 -6.58 17.63 -11.19
CA ARG A 377 -5.35 18.42 -10.97
C ARG A 377 -5.21 18.85 -9.50
N HIS A 378 -6.31 19.24 -8.87
CA HIS A 378 -6.30 19.57 -7.44
C HIS A 378 -5.97 18.34 -6.58
N VAL A 379 -6.63 17.20 -6.80
CA VAL A 379 -6.32 15.94 -6.09
C VAL A 379 -4.85 15.56 -6.31
N TYR A 380 -4.34 15.58 -7.55
CA TYR A 380 -2.94 15.29 -7.87
C TYR A 380 -1.96 16.15 -7.06
N ARG A 381 -2.24 17.44 -6.94
CA ARG A 381 -1.33 18.39 -6.28
C ARG A 381 -1.36 18.30 -4.76
N GLU A 382 -2.53 18.07 -4.18
CA GLU A 382 -2.74 18.22 -2.75
C GLU A 382 -2.66 16.90 -1.98
N THR A 383 -2.99 15.76 -2.61
CA THR A 383 -2.99 14.48 -1.90
C THR A 383 -1.60 14.11 -1.37
N ALA A 384 -1.57 13.60 -0.15
CA ALA A 384 -0.40 13.00 0.44
C ALA A 384 -0.16 11.57 -0.08
N SER A 385 -1.22 10.87 -0.51
CA SER A 385 -1.11 9.50 -1.02
C SER A 385 -0.52 9.45 -2.43
N SER A 386 0.63 8.78 -2.58
CA SER A 386 1.25 8.54 -3.89
C SER A 386 0.37 7.66 -4.77
N HIS A 387 -0.28 6.64 -4.20
CA HIS A 387 -1.19 5.78 -4.94
C HIS A 387 -2.40 6.53 -5.51
N LEU A 388 -3.02 7.44 -4.73
CA LEU A 388 -4.10 8.28 -5.25
C LEU A 388 -3.59 9.24 -6.32
N ARG A 389 -2.37 9.75 -6.18
CA ARG A 389 -1.71 10.60 -7.18
C ARG A 389 -1.46 9.84 -8.48
N GLY A 390 -1.03 8.58 -8.43
CA GLY A 390 -0.87 7.71 -9.60
C GLY A 390 -2.18 7.51 -10.35
N ARG A 391 -3.28 7.27 -9.63
CA ARG A 391 -4.63 7.19 -10.24
C ARG A 391 -5.07 8.52 -10.84
N ALA A 392 -4.80 9.64 -10.16
CA ALA A 392 -5.10 10.98 -10.69
C ALA A 392 -4.30 11.29 -11.95
N ALA A 393 -3.02 10.90 -12.03
CA ALA A 393 -2.20 11.03 -13.23
C ALA A 393 -2.79 10.23 -14.40
N ARG A 394 -3.20 8.97 -14.15
CA ARG A 394 -3.86 8.13 -15.17
C ARG A 394 -5.19 8.73 -15.64
N ALA A 395 -6.00 9.23 -14.71
CA ALA A 395 -7.26 9.89 -15.05
C ALA A 395 -7.02 11.20 -15.83
N LEU A 396 -5.99 11.98 -15.47
CA LEU A 396 -5.61 13.19 -16.22
C LEU A 396 -5.14 12.85 -17.64
N ALA A 397 -4.38 11.78 -17.83
CA ALA A 397 -3.97 11.33 -19.15
C ALA A 397 -5.17 11.05 -20.08
N ALA A 398 -6.31 10.59 -19.51
CA ALA A 398 -7.53 10.31 -20.26
C ALA A 398 -8.48 11.52 -20.41
N THR A 399 -8.34 12.56 -19.58
CA THR A 399 -9.34 13.64 -19.48
C THR A 399 -8.77 15.03 -19.78
N ASP A 400 -7.45 15.21 -19.68
CA ASP A 400 -6.79 16.51 -19.81
C ASP A 400 -5.90 16.56 -21.06
N PRO A 401 -6.30 17.28 -22.12
CA PRO A 401 -5.52 17.37 -23.36
C PRO A 401 -4.13 18.02 -23.16
N THR A 402 -3.91 18.74 -22.05
CA THR A 402 -2.63 19.38 -21.75
C THR A 402 -1.73 18.52 -20.87
N PHE A 403 -2.16 17.30 -20.49
CA PHE A 403 -1.42 16.42 -19.60
C PHE A 403 -0.01 16.11 -20.15
N ALA A 404 0.09 15.77 -21.43
CA ALA A 404 1.34 15.35 -22.06
C ALA A 404 2.45 16.42 -22.01
N ALA A 405 2.09 17.68 -22.28
CA ALA A 405 3.01 18.82 -22.29
C ALA A 405 3.26 19.42 -20.90
N GLY A 406 2.45 19.09 -19.91
CA GLY A 406 2.49 19.65 -18.58
C GLY A 406 2.82 18.60 -17.50
N PHE A 407 1.80 18.09 -16.85
CA PHE A 407 1.96 17.16 -15.70
C PHE A 407 2.78 15.90 -16.00
N ALA A 408 2.66 15.32 -17.20
CA ALA A 408 3.40 14.13 -17.56
C ALA A 408 4.92 14.33 -17.48
N VAL A 409 5.43 15.54 -17.74
CA VAL A 409 6.87 15.81 -17.66
C VAL A 409 7.35 15.69 -16.22
N GLU A 410 6.68 16.35 -15.27
CA GLU A 410 7.05 16.27 -13.85
C GLU A 410 6.83 14.88 -13.26
N CYS A 411 5.79 14.17 -13.68
CA CYS A 411 5.47 12.80 -13.25
C CYS A 411 6.62 11.80 -13.49
N LEU A 412 7.54 12.04 -14.41
CA LEU A 412 8.72 11.18 -14.65
C LEU A 412 9.66 11.08 -13.44
N TRP A 413 9.58 11.99 -12.49
CA TRP A 413 10.38 12.01 -11.26
C TRP A 413 9.57 11.68 -10.00
N ASP A 414 8.30 11.30 -10.13
CA ASP A 414 7.44 10.95 -8.99
C ASP A 414 7.93 9.68 -8.26
N CYS A 415 7.65 9.56 -6.97
CA CYS A 415 7.98 8.36 -6.21
C CYS A 415 7.15 7.15 -6.63
N GLU A 416 5.93 7.36 -7.08
CA GLU A 416 4.97 6.31 -7.44
C GLU A 416 5.26 5.76 -8.84
N GLU A 417 5.47 4.45 -8.96
CA GLU A 417 5.77 3.78 -10.22
C GLU A 417 4.65 3.95 -11.26
N THR A 418 3.39 3.82 -10.84
CA THR A 418 2.24 4.01 -11.74
C THR A 418 2.21 5.42 -12.35
N THR A 419 2.61 6.42 -11.56
CA THR A 419 2.74 7.81 -12.05
C THR A 419 3.84 7.92 -13.10
N ARG A 420 5.01 7.32 -12.84
CA ARG A 420 6.13 7.31 -13.78
C ARG A 420 5.80 6.51 -15.05
N GLU A 421 5.09 5.38 -14.92
CA GLU A 421 4.65 4.56 -16.05
C GLU A 421 3.73 5.36 -17.00
N VAL A 422 2.70 6.01 -16.45
CA VAL A 422 1.80 6.87 -17.23
C VAL A 422 2.57 8.02 -17.89
N ALA A 423 3.46 8.65 -17.15
CA ALA A 423 4.33 9.71 -17.67
C ALA A 423 5.23 9.21 -18.81
N ALA A 424 5.83 8.05 -18.65
CA ALA A 424 6.67 7.44 -19.68
C ALA A 424 5.91 7.21 -21.00
N ARG A 425 4.63 6.88 -20.92
CA ARG A 425 3.78 6.70 -22.12
C ARG A 425 3.36 8.00 -22.78
N HIS A 426 3.19 9.08 -22.02
CA HIS A 426 2.50 10.28 -22.48
C HIS A 426 3.37 11.54 -22.59
N ALA A 427 4.46 11.69 -21.79
CA ALA A 427 5.25 12.93 -21.75
C ALA A 427 5.78 13.31 -23.12
N GLU A 428 5.64 14.59 -23.50
CA GLU A 428 6.12 15.10 -24.78
C GLU A 428 7.65 15.13 -24.83
N THR A 429 8.22 14.48 -25.85
CA THR A 429 9.68 14.43 -26.07
C THR A 429 10.28 15.76 -26.57
N ALA A 430 9.44 16.73 -26.91
CA ALA A 430 9.87 18.10 -27.23
C ALA A 430 10.47 18.83 -26.03
N ASP A 431 10.09 18.45 -24.78
CA ASP A 431 10.74 18.95 -23.57
C ASP A 431 12.12 18.31 -23.44
N ALA A 432 13.17 19.15 -23.37
CA ALA A 432 14.56 18.71 -23.33
C ALA A 432 14.91 17.80 -22.12
N ARG A 433 14.10 17.84 -21.07
CA ARG A 433 14.26 17.01 -19.85
C ARG A 433 13.79 15.57 -20.06
N VAL A 434 12.83 15.34 -20.94
CA VAL A 434 12.12 14.06 -21.09
C VAL A 434 13.05 12.98 -21.65
N ALA A 435 13.70 13.20 -22.79
CA ALA A 435 14.52 12.17 -23.43
C ALA A 435 15.70 11.68 -22.55
N PRO A 436 16.47 12.56 -21.86
CA PRO A 436 17.50 12.11 -20.92
C PRO A 436 16.91 11.32 -19.73
N ARG A 437 15.75 11.77 -19.19
CA ARG A 437 15.10 11.09 -18.07
C ARG A 437 14.62 9.70 -18.45
N LEU A 438 13.99 9.54 -19.62
CA LEU A 438 13.56 8.23 -20.10
C LEU A 438 14.75 7.25 -20.23
N ARG A 439 15.90 7.71 -20.77
CA ARG A 439 17.11 6.87 -20.84
C ARG A 439 17.60 6.45 -19.45
N ARG A 440 17.57 7.36 -18.47
CA ARG A 440 17.95 7.03 -17.07
C ARG A 440 17.00 6.00 -16.48
N LEU A 441 15.68 6.13 -16.66
CA LEU A 441 14.71 5.15 -16.18
C LEU A 441 14.87 3.78 -16.84
N ALA A 442 15.19 3.73 -18.14
CA ALA A 442 15.47 2.48 -18.85
C ALA A 442 16.71 1.74 -18.34
N ALA A 443 17.72 2.50 -17.88
CA ALA A 443 19.00 1.97 -17.41
C ALA A 443 19.04 1.74 -15.88
N ASP A 444 18.03 2.18 -15.14
CA ASP A 444 18.00 2.11 -13.68
C ASP A 444 17.65 0.68 -13.22
N PRO A 445 18.57 -0.03 -12.54
CA PRO A 445 18.33 -1.41 -12.12
C PRO A 445 17.27 -1.53 -11.00
N ALA A 446 16.97 -0.43 -10.30
CA ALA A 446 15.95 -0.39 -9.25
C ALA A 446 14.58 0.11 -9.75
N GLU A 447 14.43 0.37 -11.06
CA GLU A 447 13.15 0.79 -11.62
C GLU A 447 12.25 -0.41 -11.89
N GLU A 448 10.94 -0.23 -11.65
CA GLU A 448 9.93 -1.24 -11.88
C GLU A 448 9.81 -1.65 -13.36
N GLU A 449 9.52 -2.94 -13.59
CA GLU A 449 9.47 -3.53 -14.94
C GLU A 449 8.45 -2.85 -15.85
N ASP A 450 7.28 -2.45 -15.30
CA ASP A 450 6.22 -1.77 -16.05
C ASP A 450 6.69 -0.38 -16.54
N VAL A 451 7.40 0.37 -15.70
CA VAL A 451 8.00 1.66 -16.08
C VAL A 451 9.06 1.46 -17.16
N GLN A 452 9.98 0.50 -16.96
CA GLN A 452 11.02 0.20 -17.95
C GLN A 452 10.41 -0.27 -19.27
N SER A 453 9.35 -1.06 -19.26
CA SER A 453 8.64 -1.50 -20.46
C SER A 453 8.00 -0.33 -21.19
N ALA A 454 7.31 0.56 -20.47
CA ALA A 454 6.72 1.78 -21.04
C ALA A 454 7.80 2.68 -21.67
N VAL A 455 8.95 2.82 -21.01
CA VAL A 455 10.07 3.61 -21.53
C VAL A 455 10.66 2.96 -22.78
N ARG A 456 10.95 1.65 -22.75
CA ARG A 456 11.53 0.91 -23.88
C ARG A 456 10.66 1.01 -25.13
N SER A 457 9.34 0.90 -24.99
CA SER A 457 8.40 1.03 -26.13
C SER A 457 8.48 2.40 -26.83
N ARG A 458 8.99 3.43 -26.16
CA ARG A 458 9.12 4.79 -26.73
C ARG A 458 10.53 5.12 -27.23
N ILE A 459 11.57 4.55 -26.63
CA ILE A 459 12.96 4.83 -27.01
C ILE A 459 13.39 3.97 -28.20
N THR A 460 12.85 2.74 -28.32
CA THR A 460 13.10 1.89 -29.48
C THR A 460 12.24 2.44 -30.64
N PRO A 461 12.81 3.01 -31.70
CA PRO A 461 12.01 3.38 -32.87
C PRO A 461 11.37 2.09 -33.38
N GLU A 462 10.04 2.10 -33.56
CA GLU A 462 9.37 1.08 -34.37
C GLU A 462 10.17 0.99 -35.67
N SER A 463 10.83 -0.17 -35.89
CA SER A 463 11.43 -0.46 -37.17
C SER A 463 10.32 -0.40 -38.18
N ALA A 464 10.26 0.69 -38.95
CA ALA A 464 9.27 0.88 -39.99
C ALA A 464 9.32 -0.35 -40.90
N VAL A 465 8.21 -1.12 -40.89
CA VAL A 465 7.92 -2.15 -41.87
C VAL A 465 7.51 -1.49 -43.16
#